data_86bc2a2f0d429b437341e603635a1d56
#
_entry.id   86bc2a2f0d429b437341e603635a1d56
#
_cell.length_a   1.000
_cell.length_b   1.000
_cell.length_c   1.000
_cell.angle_alpha   90.00
_cell.angle_beta   90.00
_cell.angle_gamma   90.00
#
_symmetry.space_group_name_H-M   'P 1'
#
loop_
_entity.id
_entity.type
_entity.pdbx_description
1 polymer ?
#
loop_
_entity_poly.entity_id
_entity_poly.type
_entity_poly.pdbx_seq_one_letter_code
_entity_poly.pdbx_strand_id
1 'polypeptide(L)'
;MAPAGDQDRNFTHLCESFLDRVPLRPEQIYAMPVESPDLDAAARNYALTLREVAGSPPVLDLAHLGLGPDGHTASLVPGDPALNVTDKDVVLTGMYQKRRRMTLTYPMLNRSRLILWVVTGAEKVDMLARLRAADVSIPAGRVRQDQALVLADRAAVGEQA
;
A
#
# COMPACT_ATOMS: atom_id res chain seq x y z
N MET A 1 -0.30 4.31 -15.40
CA MET A 1 -0.85 3.35 -14.42
C MET A 1 -1.25 2.07 -15.15
N ALA A 2 -1.48 0.96 -14.44
CA ALA A 2 -1.96 -0.28 -15.02
C ALA A 2 -3.49 -0.17 -15.22
N PRO A 3 -4.04 -0.44 -16.43
CA PRO A 3 -5.48 -0.37 -16.69
C PRO A 3 -6.25 -1.49 -15.97
N ALA A 4 -7.59 -1.45 -16.03
CA ALA A 4 -8.41 -2.53 -15.48
C ALA A 4 -8.09 -3.87 -16.17
N GLY A 5 -8.02 -4.95 -15.38
CA GLY A 5 -7.68 -6.29 -15.87
C GLY A 5 -6.19 -6.52 -16.17
N ASP A 6 -5.32 -5.52 -16.06
CA ASP A 6 -3.88 -5.69 -16.20
C ASP A 6 -3.33 -6.55 -15.04
N GLN A 7 -2.55 -7.59 -15.38
CA GLN A 7 -1.94 -8.50 -14.41
C GLN A 7 -0.92 -7.80 -13.48
N ASP A 8 -0.38 -6.64 -13.86
CA ASP A 8 0.47 -5.83 -13.00
C ASP A 8 -0.33 -4.94 -12.00
N ARG A 9 -1.65 -5.04 -12.00
CA ARG A 9 -2.50 -4.24 -11.12
C ARG A 9 -2.89 -5.02 -9.86
N ASN A 10 -2.44 -4.57 -8.71
CA ASN A 10 -2.79 -5.19 -7.42
C ASN A 10 -4.29 -5.35 -7.21
N PHE A 11 -5.11 -4.41 -7.70
CA PHE A 11 -6.57 -4.50 -7.59
C PHE A 11 -7.14 -5.67 -8.40
N THR A 12 -6.58 -5.99 -9.59
CA THR A 12 -6.97 -7.17 -10.38
C THR A 12 -6.76 -8.44 -9.55
N HIS A 13 -5.56 -8.60 -8.98
CA HIS A 13 -5.26 -9.76 -8.13
C HIS A 13 -6.13 -9.81 -6.87
N LEU A 14 -6.44 -8.66 -6.26
CA LEU A 14 -7.31 -8.59 -5.10
C LEU A 14 -8.74 -9.03 -5.45
N CYS A 15 -9.27 -8.64 -6.61
CA CYS A 15 -10.58 -9.11 -7.09
C CYS A 15 -10.55 -10.64 -7.26
N GLU A 16 -9.63 -11.18 -8.05
CA GLU A 16 -9.54 -12.61 -8.38
C GLU A 16 -9.31 -13.49 -7.15
N SER A 17 -8.48 -13.03 -6.20
CA SER A 17 -8.11 -13.82 -5.03
C SER A 17 -9.09 -13.71 -3.87
N PHE A 18 -9.78 -12.59 -3.72
CA PHE A 18 -10.57 -12.31 -2.53
C PHE A 18 -11.93 -11.68 -2.82
N LEU A 19 -12.01 -10.50 -3.48
CA LEU A 19 -13.25 -9.73 -3.53
C LEU A 19 -14.38 -10.46 -4.27
N ASP A 20 -14.06 -11.21 -5.33
CA ASP A 20 -15.03 -11.98 -6.11
C ASP A 20 -15.54 -13.23 -5.37
N ARG A 21 -14.95 -13.55 -4.21
CA ARG A 21 -15.26 -14.75 -3.40
C ARG A 21 -16.01 -14.43 -2.12
N VAL A 22 -16.24 -13.18 -1.83
CA VAL A 22 -16.92 -12.72 -0.61
C VAL A 22 -18.18 -11.94 -0.98
N PRO A 23 -19.23 -11.95 -0.12
CA PRO A 23 -20.52 -11.34 -0.42
C PRO A 23 -20.47 -9.81 -0.23
N LEU A 24 -19.53 -9.13 -0.89
CA LEU A 24 -19.45 -7.67 -0.92
C LEU A 24 -20.30 -7.11 -2.05
N ARG A 25 -21.00 -6.02 -1.75
CA ARG A 25 -21.69 -5.25 -2.77
C ARG A 25 -20.70 -4.28 -3.45
N PRO A 26 -20.86 -3.98 -4.75
CA PRO A 26 -19.97 -3.05 -5.47
C PRO A 26 -19.77 -1.70 -4.77
N GLU A 27 -20.81 -1.18 -4.09
CA GLU A 27 -20.79 0.11 -3.38
C GLU A 27 -19.90 0.08 -2.11
N GLN A 28 -19.44 -1.09 -1.70
CA GLN A 28 -18.51 -1.27 -0.59
C GLN A 28 -17.04 -1.33 -1.03
N ILE A 29 -16.79 -1.27 -2.34
CA ILE A 29 -15.45 -1.38 -2.93
C ILE A 29 -15.03 -0.03 -3.52
N TYR A 30 -14.07 0.62 -2.89
CA TYR A 30 -13.58 1.93 -3.27
C TYR A 30 -12.19 1.82 -3.90
N ALA A 31 -12.15 1.45 -5.20
CA ALA A 31 -10.90 1.36 -5.94
C ALA A 31 -10.31 2.74 -6.24
N MET A 32 -8.98 2.86 -6.20
CA MET A 32 -8.30 4.09 -6.65
C MET A 32 -8.60 4.35 -8.14
N PRO A 33 -9.06 5.57 -8.52
CA PRO A 33 -9.51 5.89 -9.88
C PRO A 33 -8.32 6.16 -10.82
N VAL A 34 -7.49 5.14 -11.04
CA VAL A 34 -6.23 5.24 -11.78
C VAL A 34 -6.38 5.34 -13.30
N GLU A 35 -7.61 5.25 -13.81
CA GLU A 35 -7.94 5.36 -15.23
C GLU A 35 -8.45 6.76 -15.61
N SER A 36 -8.54 7.66 -14.63
CA SER A 36 -8.97 9.04 -14.87
C SER A 36 -8.01 9.75 -15.83
N PRO A 37 -8.51 10.55 -16.78
CA PRO A 37 -7.67 11.39 -17.61
C PRO A 37 -6.96 12.51 -16.81
N ASP A 38 -7.54 12.95 -15.68
CA ASP A 38 -6.92 13.85 -14.72
C ASP A 38 -6.62 13.09 -13.42
N LEU A 39 -5.39 12.60 -13.31
CA LEU A 39 -4.94 11.82 -12.15
C LEU A 39 -4.81 12.67 -10.89
N ASP A 40 -4.47 13.95 -11.01
CA ASP A 40 -4.35 14.85 -9.88
C ASP A 40 -5.72 15.16 -9.27
N ALA A 41 -6.74 15.39 -10.10
CA ALA A 41 -8.12 15.50 -9.65
C ALA A 41 -8.61 14.16 -9.05
N ALA A 42 -8.27 13.04 -9.67
CA ALA A 42 -8.62 11.71 -9.19
C ALA A 42 -8.04 11.42 -7.79
N ALA A 43 -6.78 11.78 -7.54
CA ALA A 43 -6.16 11.62 -6.23
C ALA A 43 -6.84 12.51 -5.15
N ARG A 44 -7.18 13.75 -5.50
CA ARG A 44 -7.94 14.65 -4.60
C ARG A 44 -9.33 14.09 -4.28
N ASN A 45 -10.06 13.62 -5.28
CA ASN A 45 -11.38 13.05 -5.10
C ASN A 45 -11.34 11.75 -4.28
N TYR A 46 -10.34 10.91 -4.50
CA TYR A 46 -10.17 9.70 -3.69
C TYR A 46 -9.87 10.02 -2.23
N ALA A 47 -9.11 11.08 -1.95
CA ALA A 47 -8.91 11.55 -0.58
C ALA A 47 -10.22 12.04 0.08
N LEU A 48 -11.15 12.64 -0.68
CA LEU A 48 -12.49 12.98 -0.19
C LEU A 48 -13.31 11.72 0.10
N THR A 49 -13.31 10.74 -0.80
CA THR A 49 -13.95 9.44 -0.57
C THR A 49 -13.46 8.77 0.72
N LEU A 50 -12.14 8.79 0.97
CA LEU A 50 -11.59 8.26 2.23
C LEU A 50 -12.14 8.99 3.46
N ARG A 51 -12.32 10.32 3.40
CA ARG A 51 -12.91 11.09 4.50
C ARG A 51 -14.39 10.79 4.72
N GLU A 52 -15.13 10.56 3.66
CA GLU A 52 -16.54 10.18 3.73
C GLU A 52 -16.73 8.78 4.35
N VAL A 53 -15.85 7.84 3.99
CA VAL A 53 -15.98 6.43 4.39
C VAL A 53 -15.31 6.15 5.74
N ALA A 54 -14.13 6.75 5.99
CA ALA A 54 -13.28 6.44 7.15
C ALA A 54 -13.11 7.60 8.15
N GLY A 55 -13.91 8.66 8.00
CA GLY A 55 -13.91 9.80 8.92
C GLY A 55 -12.94 10.91 8.53
N SER A 56 -12.92 12.01 9.31
CA SER A 56 -12.10 13.19 9.05
C SER A 56 -11.34 13.62 10.32
N PRO A 57 -10.01 13.39 10.38
CA PRO A 57 -9.16 12.74 9.37
C PRO A 57 -9.52 11.25 9.17
N PRO A 58 -9.28 10.68 7.97
CA PRO A 58 -9.62 9.28 7.71
C PRO A 58 -8.72 8.33 8.51
N VAL A 59 -9.34 7.32 9.12
CA VAL A 59 -8.66 6.27 9.91
C VAL A 59 -9.13 4.91 9.42
N LEU A 60 -8.24 4.12 8.82
CA LEU A 60 -8.54 2.75 8.41
C LEU A 60 -8.53 1.82 9.62
N ASP A 61 -9.44 0.87 9.68
CA ASP A 61 -9.38 -0.18 10.71
C ASP A 61 -8.18 -1.10 10.46
N LEU A 62 -7.90 -1.40 9.18
CA LEU A 62 -6.76 -2.22 8.76
C LEU A 62 -6.13 -1.64 7.49
N ALA A 63 -4.80 -1.49 7.49
CA ALA A 63 -4.00 -1.33 6.27
C ALA A 63 -3.24 -2.62 6.00
N HIS A 64 -3.61 -3.34 4.92
CA HIS A 64 -2.88 -4.51 4.47
C HIS A 64 -1.77 -4.07 3.51
N LEU A 65 -0.52 -4.33 3.88
CA LEU A 65 0.68 -3.89 3.18
C LEU A 65 1.55 -5.08 2.77
N GLY A 66 2.15 -4.95 1.59
CA GLY A 66 3.21 -5.84 1.12
C GLY A 66 4.58 -5.18 1.25
N LEU A 67 5.64 -5.98 1.14
CA LEU A 67 7.04 -5.56 1.20
C LEU A 67 7.73 -5.85 -0.13
N GLY A 68 8.19 -4.79 -0.80
CA GLY A 68 8.97 -4.92 -2.04
C GLY A 68 10.40 -5.40 -1.79
N PRO A 69 11.08 -5.94 -2.81
CA PRO A 69 12.48 -6.40 -2.68
C PRO A 69 13.48 -5.24 -2.48
N ASP A 70 13.06 -4.01 -2.77
CA ASP A 70 13.80 -2.76 -2.53
C ASP A 70 13.34 -2.03 -1.26
N GLY A 71 12.48 -2.67 -0.47
CA GLY A 71 11.91 -2.11 0.75
C GLY A 71 10.73 -1.17 0.55
N HIS A 72 10.18 -1.05 -0.69
CA HIS A 72 8.98 -0.26 -0.90
C HIS A 72 7.75 -0.90 -0.25
N THR A 73 6.75 -0.08 0.03
CA THR A 73 5.40 -0.52 0.41
C THR A 73 4.35 0.36 -0.25
N ALA A 74 3.14 -0.14 -0.46
CA ALA A 74 2.12 0.52 -1.29
C ALA A 74 2.73 0.92 -2.64
N SER A 75 2.83 2.24 -2.94
CA SER A 75 3.67 2.74 -4.04
C SER A 75 4.68 3.78 -3.54
N LEU A 76 5.03 3.72 -2.26
CA LEU A 76 6.08 4.50 -1.63
C LEU A 76 7.43 3.81 -1.90
N VAL A 77 8.11 4.22 -2.96
CA VAL A 77 9.35 3.60 -3.45
C VAL A 77 10.58 4.42 -3.05
N PRO A 78 11.76 3.81 -2.91
CA PRO A 78 12.98 4.54 -2.56
C PRO A 78 13.24 5.74 -3.49
N GLY A 79 13.55 6.90 -2.90
CA GLY A 79 13.88 8.12 -3.64
C GLY A 79 12.69 8.89 -4.24
N ASP A 80 11.46 8.38 -4.10
CA ASP A 80 10.28 9.05 -4.65
C ASP A 80 9.88 10.27 -3.79
N PRO A 81 9.51 11.42 -4.42
CA PRO A 81 9.02 12.60 -3.69
C PRO A 81 7.80 12.33 -2.80
N ALA A 82 6.96 11.33 -3.11
CA ALA A 82 5.81 10.92 -2.30
C ALA A 82 6.19 10.53 -0.86
N LEU A 83 7.44 10.09 -0.64
CA LEU A 83 7.96 9.75 0.70
C LEU A 83 7.99 10.94 1.67
N ASN A 84 8.00 12.16 1.17
CA ASN A 84 8.14 13.38 1.97
C ASN A 84 6.83 14.18 2.08
N VAL A 85 5.72 13.64 1.56
CA VAL A 85 4.41 14.29 1.66
C VAL A 85 3.82 14.06 3.04
N THR A 86 3.50 15.16 3.73
CA THR A 86 3.00 15.15 5.11
C THR A 86 1.62 15.78 5.28
N ASP A 87 1.10 16.44 4.26
CA ASP A 87 -0.13 17.26 4.29
C ASP A 87 -1.29 16.66 3.48
N LYS A 88 -1.09 15.50 2.84
CA LYS A 88 -2.09 14.84 1.99
C LYS A 88 -2.24 13.36 2.36
N ASP A 89 -3.42 12.82 2.14
CA ASP A 89 -3.73 11.40 2.37
C ASP A 89 -3.40 10.53 1.16
N VAL A 90 -3.56 11.10 -0.05
CA VAL A 90 -3.37 10.42 -1.35
C VAL A 90 -2.53 11.29 -2.25
N VAL A 91 -1.56 10.69 -2.92
CA VAL A 91 -0.68 11.38 -3.89
C VAL A 91 -0.37 10.50 -5.10
N LEU A 92 0.13 11.16 -6.13
CA LEU A 92 0.77 10.49 -7.26
C LEU A 92 2.27 10.36 -7.00
N THR A 93 2.84 9.23 -7.37
CA THR A 93 4.30 9.01 -7.35
C THR A 93 4.96 9.62 -8.57
N GLY A 94 6.27 9.72 -8.55
CA GLY A 94 7.09 9.84 -9.75
C GLY A 94 6.98 8.60 -10.65
N MET A 95 7.89 8.51 -11.60
CA MET A 95 7.97 7.35 -12.51
C MET A 95 8.71 6.20 -11.82
N TYR A 96 8.04 5.08 -11.63
CA TYR A 96 8.64 3.83 -11.16
C TYR A 96 8.23 2.70 -12.12
N GLN A 97 9.20 1.93 -12.61
CA GLN A 97 8.96 0.88 -13.61
C GLN A 97 8.11 1.37 -14.81
N LYS A 98 8.48 2.54 -15.34
CA LYS A 98 7.82 3.21 -16.49
C LYS A 98 6.35 3.61 -16.25
N ARG A 99 5.86 3.60 -15.02
CA ARG A 99 4.47 3.99 -14.67
C ARG A 99 4.45 4.97 -13.50
N ARG A 100 3.58 5.97 -13.55
CA ARG A 100 3.16 6.71 -12.35
C ARG A 100 2.15 5.85 -11.58
N ARG A 101 2.09 6.03 -10.28
CA ARG A 101 1.14 5.31 -9.42
C ARG A 101 0.41 6.27 -8.50
N MET A 102 -0.76 5.91 -8.02
CA MET A 102 -1.46 6.58 -6.93
C MET A 102 -1.20 5.79 -5.66
N THR A 103 -0.93 6.49 -4.55
CA THR A 103 -0.58 5.87 -3.28
C THR A 103 -1.18 6.60 -2.10
N LEU A 104 -1.47 5.85 -1.03
CA LEU A 104 -1.64 6.44 0.30
C LEU A 104 -0.28 6.92 0.81
N THR A 105 -0.29 8.01 1.57
CA THR A 105 0.90 8.62 2.17
C THR A 105 1.20 8.01 3.55
N TYR A 106 2.38 8.29 4.12
CA TYR A 106 2.67 7.89 5.50
C TYR A 106 1.69 8.45 6.52
N PRO A 107 1.27 9.74 6.48
CA PRO A 107 0.24 10.22 7.38
C PRO A 107 -1.05 9.40 7.34
N MET A 108 -1.50 8.99 6.14
CA MET A 108 -2.69 8.17 5.99
C MET A 108 -2.48 6.76 6.53
N LEU A 109 -1.41 6.09 6.13
CA LEU A 109 -1.10 4.73 6.57
C LEU A 109 -0.89 4.66 8.08
N ASN A 110 -0.14 5.61 8.64
CA ASN A 110 0.22 5.64 10.07
C ASN A 110 -0.96 6.00 10.99
N ARG A 111 -2.10 6.47 10.46
CA ARG A 111 -3.34 6.61 11.23
C ARG A 111 -4.16 5.33 11.32
N SER A 112 -3.84 4.29 10.55
CA SER A 112 -4.56 3.02 10.61
C SER A 112 -4.53 2.42 12.01
N ARG A 113 -5.63 1.78 12.44
CA ARG A 113 -5.72 1.12 13.76
C ARG A 113 -4.83 -0.11 13.84
N LEU A 114 -4.72 -0.85 12.73
CA LEU A 114 -3.85 -2.00 12.58
C LEU A 114 -3.16 -1.97 11.22
N ILE A 115 -1.90 -2.32 11.19
CA ILE A 115 -1.14 -2.52 9.96
C ILE A 115 -0.80 -4.01 9.86
N LEU A 116 -1.27 -4.64 8.79
CA LEU A 116 -0.99 -6.05 8.51
C LEU A 116 0.03 -6.14 7.37
N TRP A 117 1.18 -6.71 7.68
CA TRP A 117 2.18 -7.09 6.68
C TRP A 117 2.02 -8.55 6.32
N VAL A 118 1.90 -8.84 5.02
CA VAL A 118 1.97 -10.22 4.51
C VAL A 118 3.20 -10.30 3.60
N VAL A 119 4.18 -11.10 4.04
CA VAL A 119 5.50 -11.17 3.42
C VAL A 119 5.85 -12.63 3.14
N THR A 120 6.03 -12.97 1.86
CA THR A 120 6.34 -14.33 1.43
C THR A 120 7.51 -14.33 0.46
N GLY A 121 8.32 -15.42 0.51
CA GLY A 121 9.42 -15.65 -0.40
C GLY A 121 10.79 -15.28 0.16
N ALA A 122 11.79 -16.11 -0.21
CA ALA A 122 13.16 -15.98 0.30
C ALA A 122 13.86 -14.67 -0.10
N GLU A 123 13.43 -14.03 -1.19
CA GLU A 123 13.94 -12.75 -1.63
C GLU A 123 13.56 -11.58 -0.71
N LYS A 124 12.72 -11.83 0.30
CA LYS A 124 12.27 -10.82 1.28
C LYS A 124 13.08 -10.83 2.58
N VAL A 125 13.95 -11.80 2.81
CA VAL A 125 14.67 -12.02 4.08
C VAL A 125 15.30 -10.74 4.59
N ASP A 126 16.13 -10.08 3.78
CA ASP A 126 16.84 -8.87 4.18
C ASP A 126 15.88 -7.70 4.45
N MET A 127 14.90 -7.51 3.58
CA MET A 127 13.92 -6.42 3.73
C MET A 127 12.98 -6.67 4.90
N LEU A 128 12.62 -7.91 5.19
CA LEU A 128 11.82 -8.26 6.37
C LEU A 128 12.61 -8.02 7.67
N ALA A 129 13.89 -8.36 7.72
CA ALA A 129 14.75 -8.05 8.86
C ALA A 129 14.83 -6.53 9.11
N ARG A 130 14.99 -5.73 8.05
CA ARG A 130 15.01 -4.26 8.12
C ARG A 130 13.66 -3.66 8.53
N LEU A 131 12.54 -4.21 8.02
CA LEU A 131 11.19 -3.82 8.44
C LEU A 131 11.01 -4.05 9.95
N ARG A 132 11.37 -5.24 10.47
CA ARG A 132 11.27 -5.59 11.90
C ARG A 132 12.17 -4.72 12.79
N ALA A 133 13.28 -4.24 12.25
CA ALA A 133 14.17 -3.28 12.93
C ALA A 133 13.69 -1.82 12.84
N ALA A 134 12.53 -1.56 12.22
CA ALA A 134 12.04 -0.22 11.92
C ALA A 134 13.08 0.67 11.21
N ASP A 135 13.85 0.08 10.27
CA ASP A 135 14.91 0.77 9.55
C ASP A 135 14.31 1.82 8.60
N VAL A 136 14.39 3.07 9.00
CA VAL A 136 13.82 4.22 8.25
C VAL A 136 14.52 4.49 6.91
N SER A 137 15.63 3.81 6.62
CA SER A 137 16.31 3.93 5.33
C SER A 137 15.58 3.20 4.20
N ILE A 138 14.65 2.30 4.54
CA ILE A 138 13.69 1.72 3.60
C ILE A 138 12.29 2.33 3.77
N PRO A 139 11.53 2.51 2.69
CA PRO A 139 10.18 3.07 2.79
C PRO A 139 9.25 2.32 3.77
N ALA A 140 9.26 0.99 3.76
CA ALA A 140 8.45 0.18 4.66
C ALA A 140 8.78 0.40 6.14
N GLY A 141 10.05 0.63 6.49
CA GLY A 141 10.49 0.88 7.87
C GLY A 141 10.05 2.23 8.44
N ARG A 142 9.56 3.16 7.59
CA ARG A 142 8.99 4.45 8.00
C ARG A 142 7.50 4.37 8.35
N VAL A 143 6.85 3.25 8.06
CA VAL A 143 5.49 2.96 8.52
C VAL A 143 5.58 2.57 10.00
N ARG A 144 4.62 3.07 10.80
CA ARG A 144 4.60 2.79 12.26
C ARG A 144 4.54 1.28 12.54
N GLN A 145 5.26 0.85 13.59
CA GLN A 145 5.39 -0.55 13.95
C GLN A 145 4.63 -0.94 15.24
N ASP A 146 4.24 0.04 16.05
CA ASP A 146 3.60 -0.18 17.36
C ASP A 146 2.20 -0.81 17.28
N GLN A 147 1.57 -0.77 16.11
CA GLN A 147 0.30 -1.42 15.81
C GLN A 147 0.41 -2.30 14.55
N ALA A 148 1.55 -2.93 14.35
CA ALA A 148 1.81 -3.78 13.20
C ALA A 148 1.80 -5.27 13.57
N LEU A 149 1.15 -6.05 12.72
CA LEU A 149 1.23 -7.51 12.71
C LEU A 149 1.96 -7.94 11.44
N VAL A 150 2.95 -8.81 11.59
CA VAL A 150 3.69 -9.38 10.45
C VAL A 150 3.37 -10.85 10.33
N LEU A 151 2.79 -11.24 9.21
CA LEU A 151 2.63 -12.64 8.79
C LEU A 151 3.68 -12.93 7.71
N ALA A 152 4.57 -13.86 7.98
CA ALA A 152 5.63 -14.25 7.07
C ALA A 152 5.71 -15.76 6.92
N ASP A 153 6.02 -16.24 5.71
CA ASP A 153 6.33 -17.66 5.51
C ASP A 153 7.77 -17.99 5.97
N ARG A 154 8.09 -19.28 6.07
CA ARG A 154 9.42 -19.74 6.48
C ARG A 154 10.53 -19.21 5.57
N ALA A 155 10.26 -19.15 4.26
CA ALA A 155 11.24 -18.68 3.29
C ALA A 155 11.58 -17.19 3.53
N ALA A 156 10.58 -16.34 3.82
CA ALA A 156 10.78 -14.92 4.10
C ALA A 156 11.53 -14.66 5.42
N VAL A 157 11.48 -15.58 6.40
CA VAL A 157 12.26 -15.47 7.65
C VAL A 157 13.64 -16.15 7.55
N GLY A 158 14.01 -16.71 6.40
CA GLY A 158 15.32 -17.33 6.20
C GLY A 158 15.42 -18.78 6.70
N GLU A 159 14.30 -19.40 7.07
CA GLU A 159 14.26 -20.80 7.43
C GLU A 159 14.14 -21.65 6.15
N GLN A 160 15.11 -22.54 5.92
CA GLN A 160 15.04 -23.52 4.85
C GLN A 160 14.06 -24.64 5.24
N ALA A 161 13.30 -25.13 4.25
CA ALA A 161 12.39 -26.27 4.43
C ALA A 161 13.11 -27.59 4.69
#